data_fdc96c8c8c3dfd7e927cad2fdcb1b284
#
_entry.id   fdc96c8c8c3dfd7e927cad2fdcb1b284
#
_cell.length_a   1.000
_cell.length_b   1.000
_cell.length_c   1.000
_cell.angle_alpha   90.00
_cell.angle_beta   90.00
_cell.angle_gamma   90.00
#
_symmetry.space_group_name_H-M   'P 1'
#
loop_
_entity.id
_entity.type
_entity.pdbx_description
1 polymer ?
#
loop_
_entity_poly.entity_id
_entity_poly.type
_entity_poly.pdbx_seq_one_letter_code
_entity_poly.pdbx_strand_id
1 'polypeptide(L)'
;MTQRLAQVAQKVGVSKATVSRVLNGKPGVSEDTRQAVLTALDVLGYERPTQLRGERGKLVGLVLPELSNPIFPAFAEVVGGALAQRGLTPVLCSQTPGGIQETDYIDLLLQQQVSGVVFAGGLYAQADAPHGHYRLLHERGLPVVLVNAPIPGLDFPCVSTDDAIAVEQAWRHLRALGHERIGLALGPSDHVPSRRKLEAGRAAAAAVGGALPEELVARGLYSMEGGQAAASRLLDAGATGIVCASDIIALGAVRAARRRGLSVPEDVSVVGYDDSPLMTATDPALTTVRQPIDAMGRTAVQLLTAQMEGKEVLRDEVLFDPELVVRSSTGPAPRAAGA
;
A
#
# COMPACT_ATOMS: atom_id res chain seq x y z
N MET A 1 6.51 -37.57 23.19
CA MET A 1 7.87 -37.11 22.87
C MET A 1 8.92 -38.23 22.81
N THR A 2 9.00 -39.09 23.76
CA THR A 2 10.04 -40.14 23.88
C THR A 2 10.08 -41.16 22.73
N GLN A 3 8.96 -41.51 22.14
CA GLN A 3 8.85 -42.50 21.05
C GLN A 3 9.36 -41.92 19.70
N ARG A 4 9.12 -40.62 19.45
CA ARG A 4 9.60 -39.88 18.25
C ARG A 4 11.13 -39.79 18.22
N LEU A 5 11.75 -39.46 19.35
CA LEU A 5 13.22 -39.41 19.48
C LEU A 5 13.88 -40.78 19.24
N ALA A 6 13.20 -41.87 19.63
CA ALA A 6 13.70 -43.21 19.41
C ALA A 6 13.71 -43.60 17.92
N GLN A 7 12.68 -43.25 17.17
CA GLN A 7 12.58 -43.56 15.74
C GLN A 7 13.64 -42.82 14.93
N VAL A 8 13.83 -41.50 15.21
CA VAL A 8 14.87 -40.69 14.57
C VAL A 8 16.27 -41.24 14.90
N ALA A 9 16.53 -41.53 16.18
CA ALA A 9 17.79 -42.09 16.65
C ALA A 9 18.13 -43.44 15.96
N GLN A 10 17.14 -44.30 15.82
CA GLN A 10 17.29 -45.58 15.13
C GLN A 10 17.58 -45.41 13.64
N LYS A 11 16.87 -44.47 12.97
CA LYS A 11 17.02 -44.21 11.52
C LYS A 11 18.38 -43.63 11.16
N VAL A 12 18.93 -42.80 12.04
CA VAL A 12 20.24 -42.14 11.84
C VAL A 12 21.39 -42.94 12.42
N GLY A 13 21.14 -43.91 13.26
CA GLY A 13 22.20 -44.68 13.93
C GLY A 13 22.90 -43.96 15.07
N VAL A 14 22.21 -43.00 15.73
CA VAL A 14 22.76 -42.19 16.83
C VAL A 14 21.97 -42.41 18.13
N SER A 15 22.52 -41.95 19.27
CA SER A 15 21.80 -42.01 20.54
C SER A 15 20.61 -41.07 20.61
N LYS A 16 19.59 -41.35 21.42
CA LYS A 16 18.50 -40.42 21.74
C LYS A 16 19.02 -39.12 22.33
N ALA A 17 20.12 -39.14 23.08
CA ALA A 17 20.74 -37.99 23.63
C ALA A 17 21.35 -37.08 22.53
N THR A 18 21.93 -37.68 21.47
CA THR A 18 22.44 -36.97 20.30
C THR A 18 21.31 -36.29 19.55
N VAL A 19 20.19 -37.04 19.30
CA VAL A 19 18.99 -36.41 18.67
C VAL A 19 18.46 -35.26 19.52
N SER A 20 18.34 -35.46 20.84
CA SER A 20 17.90 -34.37 21.74
C SER A 20 18.84 -33.17 21.73
N ARG A 21 20.15 -33.36 21.63
CA ARG A 21 21.13 -32.25 21.51
C ARG A 21 20.95 -31.51 20.21
N VAL A 22 20.76 -32.21 19.10
CA VAL A 22 20.46 -31.59 17.81
C VAL A 22 19.16 -30.78 17.89
N LEU A 23 18.09 -31.38 18.45
CA LEU A 23 16.78 -30.75 18.59
C LEU A 23 16.78 -29.50 19.47
N ASN A 24 17.70 -29.39 20.41
CA ASN A 24 17.85 -28.26 21.32
C ASN A 24 19.01 -27.33 20.95
N GLY A 25 19.59 -27.45 19.74
CA GLY A 25 20.66 -26.56 19.27
C GLY A 25 21.95 -26.63 20.10
N LYS A 26 22.17 -27.67 20.90
CA LYS A 26 23.32 -27.78 21.80
C LYS A 26 24.59 -28.10 21.02
N PRO A 27 25.78 -27.55 21.40
CA PRO A 27 27.05 -27.87 20.78
C PRO A 27 27.50 -29.30 21.03
N GLY A 28 28.47 -29.79 20.26
CA GLY A 28 29.06 -31.14 20.44
C GLY A 28 28.46 -32.23 19.57
N VAL A 29 27.83 -31.87 18.45
CA VAL A 29 27.39 -32.76 17.38
C VAL A 29 27.99 -32.25 16.06
N SER A 30 28.57 -33.17 15.25
CA SER A 30 29.12 -32.80 13.94
C SER A 30 28.01 -32.32 13.00
N GLU A 31 28.36 -31.48 12.01
CA GLU A 31 27.41 -30.94 11.05
C GLU A 31 26.75 -32.08 10.24
N ASP A 32 27.51 -33.09 9.84
CA ASP A 32 26.97 -34.23 9.11
C ASP A 32 25.91 -35.01 9.94
N THR A 33 26.18 -35.19 11.23
CA THR A 33 25.23 -35.84 12.14
C THR A 33 24.00 -34.99 12.36
N ARG A 34 24.19 -33.66 12.46
CA ARG A 34 23.09 -32.67 12.56
C ARG A 34 22.19 -32.77 11.34
N GLN A 35 22.79 -32.72 10.14
CA GLN A 35 22.05 -32.80 8.89
C GLN A 35 21.32 -34.13 8.71
N ALA A 36 21.96 -35.24 9.06
CA ALA A 36 21.34 -36.56 9.00
C ALA A 36 20.10 -36.69 9.94
N VAL A 37 20.18 -36.11 11.15
CA VAL A 37 19.04 -36.07 12.09
C VAL A 37 17.92 -35.19 11.54
N LEU A 38 18.21 -34.03 10.96
CA LEU A 38 17.22 -33.12 10.38
C LEU A 38 16.52 -33.77 9.17
N THR A 39 17.26 -34.44 8.30
CA THR A 39 16.71 -35.20 7.15
C THR A 39 15.83 -36.35 7.62
N ALA A 40 16.23 -37.08 8.68
CA ALA A 40 15.42 -38.14 9.21
C ALA A 40 14.10 -37.68 9.84
N LEU A 41 14.08 -36.49 10.45
CA LEU A 41 12.84 -35.83 10.94
C LEU A 41 11.88 -35.57 9.79
N ASP A 42 12.37 -34.97 8.70
CA ASP A 42 11.55 -34.63 7.52
C ASP A 42 10.97 -35.91 6.87
N VAL A 43 11.79 -36.94 6.69
CA VAL A 43 11.36 -38.23 6.11
C VAL A 43 10.33 -38.93 6.97
N LEU A 44 10.39 -38.79 8.30
CA LEU A 44 9.43 -39.35 9.24
C LEU A 44 8.18 -38.50 9.46
N GLY A 45 8.07 -37.32 8.73
CA GLY A 45 6.95 -36.40 8.83
C GLY A 45 6.89 -35.69 10.18
N TYR A 46 8.00 -35.58 10.90
CA TYR A 46 8.04 -34.83 12.16
C TYR A 46 8.41 -33.39 11.91
N GLU A 47 7.60 -32.48 12.43
CA GLU A 47 7.95 -31.06 12.41
C GLU A 47 9.27 -30.82 13.14
N ARG A 48 10.19 -30.13 12.46
CA ARG A 48 11.43 -29.65 13.10
C ARG A 48 11.07 -28.68 14.21
N PRO A 49 11.70 -28.79 15.41
CA PRO A 49 11.58 -27.77 16.43
C PRO A 49 11.92 -26.39 15.84
N THR A 50 11.22 -25.37 16.29
CA THR A 50 11.32 -24.00 15.76
C THR A 50 12.77 -23.46 15.75
N GLN A 51 13.60 -23.89 16.70
CA GLN A 51 15.02 -23.54 16.82
C GLN A 51 15.93 -24.22 15.76
N LEU A 52 15.43 -25.24 15.05
CA LEU A 52 16.20 -26.02 14.06
C LEU A 52 15.61 -25.97 12.64
N ARG A 53 14.52 -25.27 12.48
CA ARG A 53 14.09 -24.81 11.16
C ARG A 53 15.11 -23.75 10.79
N GLY A 54 16.18 -24.05 10.06
CA GLY A 54 17.29 -23.16 9.69
C GLY A 54 16.98 -21.66 9.90
N GLU A 55 17.85 -20.71 10.01
CA GLU A 55 17.48 -19.33 10.27
C GLU A 55 16.20 -19.00 9.50
N ARG A 56 15.02 -19.05 10.21
CA ARG A 56 13.78 -18.60 9.59
C ARG A 56 14.07 -17.17 9.19
N GLY A 57 14.09 -16.93 7.89
CA GLY A 57 14.19 -15.56 7.40
C GLY A 57 13.24 -14.74 8.25
N LYS A 58 13.76 -13.72 8.92
CA LYS A 58 12.96 -12.90 9.82
C LYS A 58 11.69 -12.50 9.09
N LEU A 59 10.53 -12.84 9.62
CA LEU A 59 9.24 -12.52 9.00
C LEU A 59 8.96 -11.03 9.15
N VAL A 60 8.46 -10.41 8.09
CA VAL A 60 8.02 -9.00 8.08
C VAL A 60 6.58 -8.97 7.60
N GLY A 61 5.67 -8.40 8.38
CA GLY A 61 4.30 -8.16 7.96
C GLY A 61 4.24 -7.07 6.88
N LEU A 62 3.47 -7.32 5.82
CA LEU A 62 3.09 -6.32 4.84
C LEU A 62 1.57 -6.26 4.80
N VAL A 63 1.01 -5.23 5.41
CA VAL A 63 -0.42 -5.05 5.58
C VAL A 63 -0.94 -4.09 4.51
N LEU A 64 -1.88 -4.57 3.70
CA LEU A 64 -2.51 -3.83 2.61
C LEU A 64 -4.03 -3.73 2.86
N PRO A 65 -4.68 -2.61 2.47
CA PRO A 65 -6.12 -2.46 2.67
C PRO A 65 -6.93 -3.39 1.77
N GLU A 66 -6.43 -3.66 0.55
CA GLU A 66 -7.10 -4.49 -0.45
C GLU A 66 -6.13 -4.92 -1.56
N LEU A 67 -6.52 -5.87 -2.40
CA LEU A 67 -5.77 -6.28 -3.59
C LEU A 67 -6.50 -5.93 -4.90
N SER A 68 -7.71 -5.39 -4.81
CA SER A 68 -8.52 -5.00 -5.98
C SER A 68 -8.01 -3.72 -6.65
N ASN A 69 -7.41 -2.80 -5.89
CA ASN A 69 -6.72 -1.64 -6.45
C ASN A 69 -5.29 -2.04 -6.84
N PRO A 70 -4.92 -2.00 -8.15
CA PRO A 70 -3.65 -2.53 -8.67
C PRO A 70 -2.38 -1.91 -8.07
N ILE A 71 -2.45 -0.73 -7.47
CA ILE A 71 -1.28 -0.08 -6.86
C ILE A 71 -0.76 -0.90 -5.67
N PHE A 72 -1.65 -1.54 -4.90
CA PHE A 72 -1.22 -2.30 -3.72
C PHE A 72 -0.47 -3.58 -4.05
N PRO A 73 -0.90 -4.45 -5.00
CA PRO A 73 -0.08 -5.54 -5.51
C PRO A 73 1.26 -5.08 -6.07
N ALA A 74 1.30 -3.99 -6.86
CA ALA A 74 2.54 -3.45 -7.40
C ALA A 74 3.50 -2.98 -6.29
N PHE A 75 2.99 -2.28 -5.27
CA PHE A 75 3.78 -1.90 -4.10
C PHE A 75 4.27 -3.12 -3.31
N ALA A 76 3.43 -4.15 -3.17
CA ALA A 76 3.80 -5.39 -2.49
C ALA A 76 4.95 -6.13 -3.19
N GLU A 77 4.99 -6.13 -4.51
CA GLU A 77 6.11 -6.69 -5.29
C GLU A 77 7.41 -5.94 -5.00
N VAL A 78 7.39 -4.61 -4.99
CA VAL A 78 8.56 -3.78 -4.68
C VAL A 78 9.08 -4.06 -3.27
N VAL A 79 8.19 -3.98 -2.27
CA VAL A 79 8.55 -4.21 -0.87
C VAL A 79 9.02 -5.65 -0.66
N GLY A 80 8.30 -6.63 -1.23
CA GLY A 80 8.66 -8.05 -1.14
C GLY A 80 10.04 -8.33 -1.72
N GLY A 81 10.34 -7.79 -2.90
CA GLY A 81 11.66 -7.88 -3.53
C GLY A 81 12.78 -7.24 -2.70
N ALA A 82 12.51 -6.05 -2.13
CA ALA A 82 13.47 -5.34 -1.29
C ALA A 82 13.75 -6.06 0.05
N LEU A 83 12.72 -6.69 0.64
CA LEU A 83 12.86 -7.54 1.83
C LEU A 83 13.66 -8.81 1.51
N ALA A 84 13.35 -9.50 0.42
CA ALA A 84 14.03 -10.72 0.00
C ALA A 84 15.53 -10.50 -0.21
N GLN A 85 15.93 -9.36 -0.81
CA GLN A 85 17.33 -8.97 -0.97
C GLN A 85 18.08 -8.81 0.37
N ARG A 86 17.37 -8.65 1.48
CA ARG A 86 17.92 -8.57 2.85
C ARG A 86 17.74 -9.85 3.67
N GLY A 87 17.34 -10.95 3.02
CA GLY A 87 17.09 -12.23 3.70
C GLY A 87 15.85 -12.21 4.59
N LEU A 88 14.92 -11.26 4.37
CA LEU A 88 13.66 -11.14 5.10
C LEU A 88 12.53 -11.78 4.27
N THR A 89 11.55 -12.38 4.95
CA THR A 89 10.40 -13.02 4.29
C THR A 89 9.14 -12.20 4.52
N PRO A 90 8.51 -11.64 3.48
CA PRO A 90 7.25 -10.93 3.62
C PRO A 90 6.10 -11.88 3.95
N VAL A 91 5.23 -11.45 4.87
CA VAL A 91 3.93 -12.05 5.16
C VAL A 91 2.86 -11.06 4.70
N LEU A 92 2.22 -11.36 3.59
CA LEU A 92 1.18 -10.49 3.02
C LEU A 92 -0.13 -10.67 3.80
N CYS A 93 -0.66 -9.55 4.31
CA CYS A 93 -1.94 -9.45 4.99
C CYS A 93 -2.82 -8.47 4.21
N SER A 94 -3.92 -8.93 3.66
CA SER A 94 -4.85 -8.09 2.89
C SER A 94 -6.24 -8.21 3.44
N GLN A 95 -6.88 -7.07 3.68
CA GLN A 95 -8.26 -7.03 4.16
C GLN A 95 -9.22 -7.33 3.01
N THR A 96 -10.35 -7.94 3.36
CA THR A 96 -11.47 -8.15 2.44
C THR A 96 -12.78 -7.80 3.16
N PRO A 97 -13.74 -7.19 2.47
CA PRO A 97 -15.04 -6.91 3.07
C PRO A 97 -15.68 -8.17 3.67
N GLY A 98 -16.03 -8.13 4.95
CA GLY A 98 -16.58 -9.29 5.67
C GLY A 98 -15.58 -10.41 6.02
N GLY A 99 -14.30 -10.22 5.71
CA GLY A 99 -13.21 -11.15 6.07
C GLY A 99 -12.45 -10.72 7.33
N ILE A 100 -11.18 -11.15 7.40
CA ILE A 100 -10.27 -10.84 8.49
C ILE A 100 -10.02 -9.32 8.52
N GLN A 101 -10.14 -8.74 9.71
CA GLN A 101 -9.89 -7.32 9.93
C GLN A 101 -8.40 -7.05 10.17
N GLU A 102 -7.98 -5.79 10.04
CA GLU A 102 -6.59 -5.39 10.26
C GLU A 102 -6.11 -5.73 11.67
N THR A 103 -6.96 -5.56 12.67
CA THR A 103 -6.66 -5.91 14.06
C THR A 103 -6.34 -7.39 14.25
N ASP A 104 -7.08 -8.27 13.57
CA ASP A 104 -6.85 -9.73 13.64
C ASP A 104 -5.51 -10.10 13.00
N TYR A 105 -5.13 -9.42 11.91
CA TYR A 105 -3.81 -9.59 11.29
C TYR A 105 -2.69 -9.12 12.22
N ILE A 106 -2.87 -8.01 12.92
CA ILE A 106 -1.87 -7.52 13.89
C ILE A 106 -1.67 -8.55 14.99
N ASP A 107 -2.74 -9.11 15.55
CA ASP A 107 -2.65 -10.16 16.56
C ASP A 107 -1.93 -11.40 16.03
N LEU A 108 -2.24 -11.83 14.81
CA LEU A 108 -1.56 -12.94 14.15
C LEU A 108 -0.07 -12.67 13.96
N LEU A 109 0.31 -11.49 13.46
CA LEU A 109 1.71 -11.09 13.24
C LEU A 109 2.48 -11.07 14.57
N LEU A 110 1.87 -10.57 15.64
CA LEU A 110 2.46 -10.59 16.98
C LEU A 110 2.66 -12.02 17.50
N GLN A 111 1.69 -12.92 17.30
CA GLN A 111 1.80 -14.35 17.65
C GLN A 111 2.91 -15.04 16.85
N GLN A 112 3.10 -14.66 15.59
CA GLN A 112 4.18 -15.17 14.72
C GLN A 112 5.53 -14.54 15.02
N GLN A 113 5.60 -13.60 15.97
CA GLN A 113 6.83 -12.91 16.36
C GLN A 113 7.56 -12.29 15.16
N VAL A 114 6.82 -11.56 14.30
CA VAL A 114 7.42 -10.86 13.17
C VAL A 114 8.46 -9.85 13.64
N SER A 115 9.46 -9.59 12.83
CA SER A 115 10.56 -8.67 13.15
C SER A 115 10.22 -7.21 12.86
N GLY A 116 9.13 -6.95 12.15
CA GLY A 116 8.62 -5.62 11.84
C GLY A 116 7.41 -5.69 10.91
N VAL A 117 6.76 -4.54 10.68
CA VAL A 117 5.56 -4.42 9.84
C VAL A 117 5.63 -3.17 8.96
N VAL A 118 5.27 -3.31 7.69
CA VAL A 118 4.98 -2.19 6.78
C VAL A 118 3.46 -2.12 6.58
N PHE A 119 2.85 -0.98 6.87
CA PHE A 119 1.45 -0.71 6.59
C PHE A 119 1.34 0.20 5.36
N ALA A 120 0.68 -0.25 4.31
CA ALA A 120 0.54 0.49 3.05
C ALA A 120 -0.91 0.93 2.80
N GLY A 121 -1.59 1.39 3.81
CA GLY A 121 -3.00 1.77 3.84
C GLY A 121 -3.74 0.99 4.92
N GLY A 122 -4.92 1.46 5.28
CA GLY A 122 -5.72 0.82 6.32
C GLY A 122 -6.28 1.81 7.34
N LEU A 123 -6.57 1.32 8.54
CA LEU A 123 -7.21 2.12 9.59
C LEU A 123 -6.38 3.32 10.04
N TYR A 124 -5.05 3.25 9.99
CA TYR A 124 -4.20 4.39 10.39
C TYR A 124 -4.36 5.62 9.49
N ALA A 125 -4.74 5.39 8.24
CA ALA A 125 -4.99 6.47 7.28
C ALA A 125 -6.38 7.11 7.44
N GLN A 126 -7.22 6.58 8.33
CA GLN A 126 -8.52 7.14 8.70
C GLN A 126 -8.37 7.93 10.00
N ALA A 127 -8.56 9.26 9.92
CA ALA A 127 -8.30 10.16 11.03
C ALA A 127 -9.18 9.88 12.26
N ASP A 128 -10.41 9.39 12.03
CA ASP A 128 -11.42 9.14 13.06
C ASP A 128 -11.44 7.67 13.53
N ALA A 129 -10.56 6.80 12.97
CA ALA A 129 -10.50 5.40 13.35
C ALA A 129 -9.77 5.20 14.70
N PRO A 130 -10.08 4.14 15.46
CA PRO A 130 -9.36 3.83 16.69
C PRO A 130 -7.94 3.35 16.38
N HIS A 131 -6.94 4.06 16.88
CA HIS A 131 -5.51 3.74 16.68
C HIS A 131 -4.89 2.96 17.85
N GLY A 132 -5.69 2.30 18.70
CA GLY A 132 -5.21 1.61 19.90
C GLY A 132 -4.21 0.47 19.61
N HIS A 133 -4.44 -0.28 18.56
CA HIS A 133 -3.57 -1.38 18.15
C HIS A 133 -2.20 -0.90 17.63
N TYR A 134 -2.11 0.24 16.94
CA TYR A 134 -0.81 0.83 16.54
C TYR A 134 -0.05 1.34 17.76
N ARG A 135 -0.76 1.90 18.75
CA ARG A 135 -0.16 2.31 20.03
C ARG A 135 0.45 1.11 20.75
N LEU A 136 -0.22 -0.04 20.74
CA LEU A 136 0.31 -1.29 21.28
C LEU A 136 1.60 -1.75 20.56
N LEU A 137 1.67 -1.62 19.23
CA LEU A 137 2.88 -1.93 18.46
C LEU A 137 4.04 -1.00 18.85
N HIS A 138 3.75 0.30 19.01
CA HIS A 138 4.72 1.29 19.45
C HIS A 138 5.25 1.01 20.86
N GLU A 139 4.37 0.72 21.82
CA GLU A 139 4.72 0.38 23.21
C GLU A 139 5.57 -0.90 23.29
N ARG A 140 5.36 -1.84 22.40
CA ARG A 140 6.17 -3.06 22.30
C ARG A 140 7.52 -2.86 21.59
N GLY A 141 7.77 -1.68 21.06
CA GLY A 141 9.00 -1.38 20.32
C GLY A 141 9.13 -2.18 19.03
N LEU A 142 8.02 -2.66 18.45
CA LEU A 142 8.06 -3.35 17.17
C LEU A 142 8.40 -2.35 16.06
N PRO A 143 9.41 -2.63 15.20
CA PRO A 143 9.69 -1.83 14.01
C PRO A 143 8.47 -1.73 13.10
N VAL A 144 8.02 -0.50 12.81
CA VAL A 144 6.87 -0.21 11.95
C VAL A 144 7.23 0.92 10.99
N VAL A 145 6.76 0.82 9.76
CA VAL A 145 6.78 1.92 8.78
C VAL A 145 5.39 2.08 8.19
N LEU A 146 4.94 3.33 8.09
CA LEU A 146 3.66 3.69 7.49
C LEU A 146 3.87 4.24 6.07
N VAL A 147 2.86 4.10 5.21
CA VAL A 147 2.88 4.60 3.84
C VAL A 147 1.66 5.51 3.61
N ASN A 148 1.91 6.71 3.08
CA ASN A 148 0.91 7.72 2.67
C ASN A 148 0.10 8.41 3.79
N ALA A 149 0.31 8.02 5.06
CA ALA A 149 -0.30 8.76 6.18
C ALA A 149 0.48 8.50 7.48
N PRO A 150 0.90 9.52 8.24
CA PRO A 150 1.39 9.38 9.60
C PRO A 150 0.21 9.24 10.58
N ILE A 151 0.46 8.64 11.74
CA ILE A 151 -0.49 8.62 12.85
C ILE A 151 -0.11 9.74 13.84
N PRO A 152 -0.95 10.74 14.09
CA PRO A 152 -0.65 11.79 15.06
C PRO A 152 -0.34 11.22 16.45
N GLY A 153 0.79 11.66 17.03
CA GLY A 153 1.23 11.24 18.37
C GLY A 153 1.88 9.86 18.44
N LEU A 154 2.15 9.20 17.30
CA LEU A 154 2.98 8.00 17.23
C LEU A 154 4.16 8.26 16.27
N ASP A 155 5.38 8.07 16.78
CA ASP A 155 6.62 8.36 16.07
C ASP A 155 7.03 7.24 15.10
N PHE A 156 6.11 6.71 14.32
CA PHE A 156 6.45 5.77 13.26
C PHE A 156 7.02 6.51 12.04
N PRO A 157 8.14 6.08 11.46
CA PRO A 157 8.58 6.56 10.17
C PRO A 157 7.47 6.41 9.13
N CYS A 158 7.30 7.42 8.29
CA CYS A 158 6.31 7.43 7.23
C CYS A 158 6.97 7.79 5.90
N VAL A 159 6.56 7.13 4.82
CA VAL A 159 6.93 7.46 3.44
C VAL A 159 5.67 7.77 2.66
N SER A 160 5.61 8.90 1.98
CA SER A 160 4.40 9.35 1.28
C SER A 160 4.73 9.98 -0.06
N THR A 161 3.80 9.87 -1.00
CA THR A 161 3.81 10.75 -2.17
C THR A 161 3.37 12.15 -1.74
N ASP A 162 3.99 13.20 -2.29
CA ASP A 162 3.53 14.57 -2.07
C ASP A 162 2.21 14.82 -2.80
N ASP A 163 1.12 14.72 -2.04
CA ASP A 163 -0.24 14.95 -2.55
C ASP A 163 -0.47 16.39 -3.05
N ALA A 164 0.28 17.37 -2.53
CA ALA A 164 0.15 18.75 -2.97
C ALA A 164 0.72 18.91 -4.38
N ILE A 165 1.94 18.42 -4.61
CA ILE A 165 2.56 18.42 -5.94
C ILE A 165 1.73 17.58 -6.91
N ALA A 166 1.21 16.44 -6.49
CA ALA A 166 0.40 15.57 -7.32
C ALA A 166 -0.85 16.27 -7.89
N VAL A 167 -1.63 16.89 -7.01
CA VAL A 167 -2.85 17.59 -7.42
C VAL A 167 -2.51 18.85 -8.21
N GLU A 168 -1.47 19.58 -7.83
CA GLU A 168 -1.01 20.76 -8.57
C GLU A 168 -0.66 20.41 -10.01
N GLN A 169 0.10 19.35 -10.25
CA GLN A 169 0.46 18.90 -11.60
C GLN A 169 -0.78 18.57 -12.44
N ALA A 170 -1.70 17.78 -11.89
CA ALA A 170 -2.95 17.41 -12.57
C ALA A 170 -3.82 18.63 -12.87
N TRP A 171 -3.96 19.53 -11.90
CA TRP A 171 -4.74 20.76 -12.02
C TRP A 171 -4.18 21.69 -13.09
N ARG A 172 -2.87 21.97 -13.05
CA ARG A 172 -2.17 22.80 -14.04
C ARG A 172 -2.29 22.24 -15.44
N HIS A 173 -2.19 20.92 -15.59
CA HIS A 173 -2.36 20.24 -16.87
C HIS A 173 -3.77 20.51 -17.45
N LEU A 174 -4.82 20.29 -16.68
CA LEU A 174 -6.19 20.57 -17.13
C LEU A 174 -6.42 22.06 -17.41
N ARG A 175 -5.88 22.94 -16.58
CA ARG A 175 -5.94 24.41 -16.83
C ARG A 175 -5.25 24.80 -18.14
N ALA A 176 -4.09 24.21 -18.43
CA ALA A 176 -3.35 24.46 -19.69
C ALA A 176 -4.13 23.97 -20.93
N LEU A 177 -5.00 22.97 -20.77
CA LEU A 177 -5.91 22.48 -21.81
C LEU A 177 -7.21 23.33 -21.92
N GLY A 178 -7.35 24.37 -21.10
CA GLY A 178 -8.48 25.30 -21.13
C GLY A 178 -9.65 24.90 -20.23
N HIS A 179 -9.53 23.90 -19.39
CA HIS A 179 -10.61 23.53 -18.47
C HIS A 179 -10.74 24.59 -17.36
N GLU A 180 -11.92 25.18 -17.22
CA GLU A 180 -12.26 26.12 -16.15
C GLU A 180 -13.02 25.45 -15.00
N ARG A 181 -13.89 24.51 -15.31
CA ARG A 181 -14.67 23.74 -14.33
C ARG A 181 -14.00 22.37 -14.09
N ILE A 182 -13.09 22.35 -13.14
CA ILE A 182 -12.33 21.15 -12.75
C ILE A 182 -12.91 20.60 -11.45
N GLY A 183 -13.39 19.35 -11.50
CA GLY A 183 -13.90 18.63 -10.35
C GLY A 183 -12.83 17.74 -9.68
N LEU A 184 -13.00 17.49 -8.38
CA LEU A 184 -12.22 16.52 -7.61
C LEU A 184 -13.09 15.32 -7.24
N ALA A 185 -12.73 14.14 -7.74
CA ALA A 185 -13.30 12.86 -7.33
C ALA A 185 -12.40 12.20 -6.27
N LEU A 186 -12.78 12.34 -5.01
CA LEU A 186 -11.97 11.98 -3.84
C LEU A 186 -12.46 10.71 -3.14
N GLY A 187 -11.62 10.11 -2.32
CA GLY A 187 -11.99 9.07 -1.36
C GLY A 187 -12.80 9.60 -0.16
N PRO A 188 -13.04 8.77 0.87
CA PRO A 188 -13.76 9.16 2.08
C PRO A 188 -13.16 10.39 2.78
N SER A 189 -14.00 11.13 3.50
CA SER A 189 -13.60 12.42 4.11
C SER A 189 -12.66 12.28 5.31
N ASP A 190 -12.74 11.17 6.00
CA ASP A 190 -11.87 10.83 7.14
C ASP A 190 -10.49 10.29 6.71
N HIS A 191 -10.32 9.99 5.41
CA HIS A 191 -9.07 9.44 4.89
C HIS A 191 -8.03 10.54 4.67
N VAL A 192 -6.86 10.45 5.32
CA VAL A 192 -5.80 11.46 5.29
C VAL A 192 -5.36 11.85 3.88
N PRO A 193 -5.03 10.91 2.95
CA PRO A 193 -4.69 11.27 1.57
C PRO A 193 -5.81 12.01 0.82
N SER A 194 -7.09 11.68 1.08
CA SER A 194 -8.23 12.39 0.48
C SER A 194 -8.36 13.83 0.98
N ARG A 195 -8.08 14.07 2.27
CA ARG A 195 -8.06 15.42 2.85
C ARG A 195 -6.93 16.25 2.27
N ARG A 196 -5.72 15.70 2.19
CA ARG A 196 -4.55 16.35 1.58
C ARG A 196 -4.81 16.76 0.13
N LYS A 197 -5.40 15.85 -0.67
CA LYS A 197 -5.76 16.15 -2.07
C LYS A 197 -6.84 17.24 -2.18
N LEU A 198 -7.80 17.28 -1.26
CA LEU A 198 -8.77 18.37 -1.22
C LEU A 198 -8.11 19.73 -0.92
N GLU A 199 -7.25 19.76 0.09
CA GLU A 199 -6.51 20.97 0.48
C GLU A 199 -5.64 21.45 -0.69
N ALA A 200 -4.95 20.54 -1.37
CA ALA A 200 -4.15 20.82 -2.55
C ALA A 200 -5.01 21.39 -3.71
N GLY A 201 -6.18 20.81 -3.97
CA GLY A 201 -7.08 21.32 -5.00
C GLY A 201 -7.64 22.70 -4.70
N ARG A 202 -7.96 22.99 -3.43
CA ARG A 202 -8.34 24.34 -2.99
C ARG A 202 -7.20 25.33 -3.17
N ALA A 203 -5.97 24.95 -2.81
CA ALA A 203 -4.79 25.78 -3.01
C ALA A 203 -4.51 26.04 -4.51
N ALA A 204 -4.62 25.00 -5.35
CA ALA A 204 -4.43 25.14 -6.81
C ALA A 204 -5.49 26.07 -7.45
N ALA A 205 -6.74 26.00 -7.01
CA ALA A 205 -7.79 26.92 -7.46
C ALA A 205 -7.51 28.35 -7.02
N ALA A 206 -7.09 28.56 -5.76
CA ALA A 206 -6.76 29.88 -5.23
C ALA A 206 -5.54 30.52 -5.94
N ALA A 207 -4.55 29.73 -6.31
CA ALA A 207 -3.35 30.19 -7.01
C ALA A 207 -3.64 30.82 -8.37
N VAL A 208 -4.78 30.51 -9.00
CA VAL A 208 -5.24 31.11 -10.24
C VAL A 208 -6.35 32.18 -10.02
N GLY A 209 -6.51 32.68 -8.79
CA GLY A 209 -7.46 33.69 -8.43
C GLY A 209 -8.92 33.23 -8.31
N GLY A 210 -9.15 31.92 -8.27
CA GLY A 210 -10.47 31.30 -8.12
C GLY A 210 -10.69 30.66 -6.76
N ALA A 211 -11.80 29.94 -6.64
CA ALA A 211 -12.10 29.06 -5.53
C ALA A 211 -12.59 27.73 -6.12
N LEU A 212 -12.40 26.64 -5.38
CA LEU A 212 -12.97 25.34 -5.72
C LEU A 212 -14.39 25.26 -5.15
N PRO A 213 -15.46 25.35 -6.00
CA PRO A 213 -16.83 25.25 -5.52
C PRO A 213 -17.12 23.89 -4.90
N GLU A 214 -17.96 23.84 -3.87
CA GLU A 214 -18.25 22.59 -3.17
C GLU A 214 -18.95 21.57 -4.06
N GLU A 215 -19.76 22.01 -5.03
CA GLU A 215 -20.40 21.14 -6.03
C GLU A 215 -19.39 20.45 -6.97
N LEU A 216 -18.17 20.97 -7.07
CA LEU A 216 -17.06 20.37 -7.82
C LEU A 216 -16.16 19.46 -6.95
N VAL A 217 -16.59 19.15 -5.73
CA VAL A 217 -15.95 18.15 -4.85
C VAL A 217 -16.91 16.99 -4.63
N ALA A 218 -16.55 15.83 -5.12
CA ALA A 218 -17.34 14.62 -4.91
C ALA A 218 -16.51 13.52 -4.24
N ARG A 219 -17.14 12.77 -3.34
CA ARG A 219 -16.50 11.71 -2.57
C ARG A 219 -17.15 10.36 -2.84
N GLY A 220 -16.34 9.31 -2.83
CA GLY A 220 -16.78 7.92 -2.95
C GLY A 220 -15.80 6.99 -2.26
N LEU A 221 -16.08 5.69 -2.30
CA LEU A 221 -15.10 4.67 -1.92
C LEU A 221 -14.01 4.57 -3.00
N TYR A 222 -12.84 4.05 -2.62
CA TYR A 222 -11.76 3.74 -3.57
C TYR A 222 -12.12 2.50 -4.40
N SER A 223 -13.18 2.64 -5.21
CA SER A 223 -13.69 1.60 -6.10
C SER A 223 -14.19 2.20 -7.41
N MET A 224 -14.36 1.38 -8.43
CA MET A 224 -14.91 1.82 -9.71
C MET A 224 -16.34 2.36 -9.55
N GLU A 225 -17.16 1.75 -8.69
CA GLU A 225 -18.52 2.18 -8.40
C GLU A 225 -18.55 3.52 -7.65
N GLY A 226 -17.64 3.68 -6.65
CA GLY A 226 -17.45 4.93 -5.93
C GLY A 226 -17.01 6.06 -6.87
N GLY A 227 -16.04 5.79 -7.76
CA GLY A 227 -15.60 6.70 -8.81
C GLY A 227 -16.71 7.09 -9.77
N GLN A 228 -17.51 6.11 -10.22
CA GLN A 228 -18.66 6.37 -11.10
C GLN A 228 -19.70 7.27 -10.43
N ALA A 229 -20.03 7.02 -9.17
CA ALA A 229 -20.98 7.84 -8.42
C ALA A 229 -20.48 9.27 -8.18
N ALA A 230 -19.19 9.42 -7.81
CA ALA A 230 -18.56 10.72 -7.63
C ALA A 230 -18.52 11.53 -8.94
N ALA A 231 -18.01 10.92 -10.01
CA ALA A 231 -17.93 11.56 -11.31
C ALA A 231 -19.31 11.93 -11.88
N SER A 232 -20.32 11.12 -11.64
CA SER A 232 -21.69 11.44 -12.04
C SER A 232 -22.15 12.78 -11.45
N ARG A 233 -21.90 13.02 -10.16
CA ARG A 233 -22.25 14.31 -9.51
C ARG A 233 -21.44 15.47 -10.08
N LEU A 234 -20.16 15.26 -10.36
CA LEU A 234 -19.29 16.29 -10.95
C LEU A 234 -19.73 16.66 -12.37
N LEU A 235 -20.12 15.69 -13.19
CA LEU A 235 -20.66 15.92 -14.52
C LEU A 235 -22.00 16.68 -14.48
N ASP A 236 -22.88 16.33 -13.52
CA ASP A 236 -24.15 17.05 -13.29
C ASP A 236 -23.87 18.51 -12.85
N ALA A 237 -22.77 18.76 -12.13
CA ALA A 237 -22.31 20.09 -11.78
C ALA A 237 -21.55 20.81 -12.93
N GLY A 238 -21.45 20.20 -14.11
CA GLY A 238 -20.81 20.80 -15.29
C GLY A 238 -19.28 20.76 -15.29
N ALA A 239 -18.67 19.82 -14.58
CA ALA A 239 -17.23 19.62 -14.68
C ALA A 239 -16.84 19.14 -16.08
N THR A 240 -15.83 19.81 -16.69
CA THR A 240 -15.25 19.42 -17.98
C THR A 240 -13.90 18.72 -17.82
N GLY A 241 -13.26 18.84 -16.66
CA GLY A 241 -12.07 18.10 -16.25
C GLY A 241 -12.27 17.52 -14.87
N ILE A 242 -11.78 16.30 -14.63
CA ILE A 242 -11.91 15.61 -13.35
C ILE A 242 -10.54 15.10 -12.92
N VAL A 243 -10.08 15.52 -11.74
CA VAL A 243 -8.92 14.94 -11.05
C VAL A 243 -9.40 13.91 -10.04
N CYS A 244 -8.93 12.68 -10.18
CA CYS A 244 -9.36 11.54 -9.38
C CYS A 244 -8.28 11.15 -8.35
N ALA A 245 -8.71 10.75 -7.16
CA ALA A 245 -7.80 10.39 -6.06
C ALA A 245 -7.11 9.02 -6.25
N SER A 246 -7.49 8.25 -7.26
CA SER A 246 -6.83 7.01 -7.68
C SER A 246 -7.23 6.63 -9.11
N ASP A 247 -6.45 5.74 -9.73
CA ASP A 247 -6.76 5.21 -11.06
C ASP A 247 -8.08 4.45 -11.08
N ILE A 248 -8.40 3.70 -10.03
CA ILE A 248 -9.67 2.96 -9.97
C ILE A 248 -10.88 3.89 -9.92
N ILE A 249 -10.75 5.04 -9.23
CA ILE A 249 -11.77 6.11 -9.25
C ILE A 249 -11.85 6.73 -10.65
N ALA A 250 -10.72 6.95 -11.33
CA ALA A 250 -10.68 7.50 -12.68
C ALA A 250 -11.34 6.57 -13.72
N LEU A 251 -11.14 5.27 -13.62
CA LEU A 251 -11.87 4.30 -14.46
C LEU A 251 -13.38 4.36 -14.22
N GLY A 252 -13.79 4.57 -12.97
CA GLY A 252 -15.18 4.85 -12.63
C GLY A 252 -15.69 6.14 -13.27
N ALA A 253 -14.87 7.19 -13.33
CA ALA A 253 -15.21 8.45 -13.98
C ALA A 253 -15.38 8.30 -15.50
N VAL A 254 -14.46 7.59 -16.17
CA VAL A 254 -14.58 7.25 -17.59
C VAL A 254 -15.89 6.48 -17.86
N ARG A 255 -16.21 5.50 -17.00
CA ARG A 255 -17.47 4.75 -17.10
C ARG A 255 -18.70 5.64 -16.90
N ALA A 256 -18.65 6.62 -15.98
CA ALA A 256 -19.74 7.58 -15.76
C ALA A 256 -19.98 8.46 -16.99
N ALA A 257 -18.92 8.98 -17.62
CA ALA A 257 -18.98 9.76 -18.84
C ALA A 257 -19.64 8.93 -19.97
N ARG A 258 -19.13 7.74 -20.25
CA ARG A 258 -19.67 6.85 -21.29
C ARG A 258 -21.17 6.53 -21.09
N ARG A 259 -21.61 6.31 -19.86
CA ARG A 259 -23.03 6.06 -19.56
C ARG A 259 -23.94 7.25 -19.85
N ARG A 260 -23.38 8.46 -19.91
CA ARG A 260 -24.08 9.71 -20.30
C ARG A 260 -23.93 10.02 -21.79
N GLY A 261 -23.29 9.16 -22.57
CA GLY A 261 -22.98 9.40 -23.97
C GLY A 261 -21.88 10.42 -24.19
N LEU A 262 -21.08 10.74 -23.13
CA LEU A 262 -19.96 11.64 -23.22
C LEU A 262 -18.69 10.86 -23.58
N SER A 263 -17.87 11.47 -24.44
CA SER A 263 -16.57 10.96 -24.86
C SER A 263 -15.45 11.47 -23.95
N VAL A 264 -14.48 10.62 -23.68
CA VAL A 264 -13.23 10.98 -22.99
C VAL A 264 -12.10 10.79 -24.00
N PRO A 265 -11.35 11.84 -24.34
CA PRO A 265 -11.27 13.15 -23.66
C PRO A 265 -12.16 14.27 -24.24
N GLU A 266 -12.90 14.08 -25.33
CA GLU A 266 -13.52 15.12 -26.16
C GLU A 266 -14.52 16.00 -25.38
N ASP A 267 -15.37 15.38 -24.54
CA ASP A 267 -16.40 16.05 -23.75
C ASP A 267 -15.95 16.28 -22.31
N VAL A 268 -15.09 15.42 -21.77
CA VAL A 268 -14.57 15.50 -20.41
C VAL A 268 -13.18 14.87 -20.33
N SER A 269 -12.24 15.62 -19.73
CA SER A 269 -10.90 15.12 -19.42
C SER A 269 -10.86 14.44 -18.05
N VAL A 270 -10.16 13.32 -17.94
CA VAL A 270 -10.01 12.55 -16.68
C VAL A 270 -8.52 12.35 -16.40
N VAL A 271 -8.10 12.73 -15.18
CA VAL A 271 -6.76 12.45 -14.66
C VAL A 271 -6.86 11.52 -13.47
N GLY A 272 -6.10 10.40 -13.50
CA GLY A 272 -5.97 9.45 -12.42
C GLY A 272 -4.85 9.79 -11.43
N TYR A 273 -4.60 8.85 -10.53
CA TYR A 273 -3.50 8.87 -9.57
C TYR A 273 -3.12 7.43 -9.28
N ASP A 274 -1.86 7.11 -9.25
CA ASP A 274 -1.13 5.87 -8.97
C ASP A 274 -0.20 5.49 -10.14
N ASP A 275 -0.62 5.61 -11.38
CA ASP A 275 -0.03 5.01 -12.60
C ASP A 275 0.11 3.50 -12.47
N SER A 276 -0.99 2.86 -12.12
CA SER A 276 -1.09 1.40 -11.99
C SER A 276 -0.78 0.70 -13.33
N PRO A 277 -0.18 -0.51 -13.32
CA PRO A 277 0.36 -1.15 -14.52
C PRO A 277 -0.60 -1.28 -15.71
N LEU A 278 -1.91 -1.36 -15.46
CA LEU A 278 -2.93 -1.52 -16.51
C LEU A 278 -3.37 -0.20 -17.18
N MET A 279 -2.94 0.95 -16.70
CA MET A 279 -3.45 2.25 -17.17
C MET A 279 -3.00 2.61 -18.59
N THR A 280 -1.99 1.96 -19.10
CA THR A 280 -1.58 2.07 -20.51
C THR A 280 -2.48 1.28 -21.46
N ALA A 281 -3.18 0.25 -20.97
CA ALA A 281 -4.03 -0.65 -21.75
C ALA A 281 -5.54 -0.31 -21.65
N THR A 282 -5.89 0.76 -20.93
CA THR A 282 -7.27 1.26 -20.87
C THR A 282 -7.63 2.00 -22.16
N ASP A 283 -8.92 2.13 -22.43
CA ASP A 283 -9.43 2.92 -23.53
C ASP A 283 -10.40 3.98 -23.01
N PRO A 284 -10.02 5.30 -23.08
CA PRO A 284 -8.70 5.79 -23.47
C PRO A 284 -7.60 5.40 -22.47
N ALA A 285 -6.32 5.38 -22.95
CA ALA A 285 -5.18 5.22 -22.05
C ALA A 285 -5.15 6.37 -21.04
N LEU A 286 -5.06 6.06 -19.75
CA LEU A 286 -5.30 7.01 -18.67
C LEU A 286 -4.11 7.93 -18.43
N THR A 287 -4.32 9.24 -18.56
CA THR A 287 -3.44 10.27 -17.99
C THR A 287 -3.55 10.18 -16.47
N THR A 288 -2.42 10.09 -15.78
CA THR A 288 -2.43 9.82 -14.34
C THR A 288 -1.17 10.38 -13.67
N VAL A 289 -1.23 10.61 -12.37
CA VAL A 289 -0.08 11.00 -11.57
C VAL A 289 0.57 9.75 -11.00
N ARG A 290 1.82 9.50 -11.42
CA ARG A 290 2.61 8.34 -10.97
C ARG A 290 3.13 8.54 -9.57
N GLN A 291 2.84 7.61 -8.67
CA GLN A 291 3.53 7.47 -7.40
C GLN A 291 4.91 6.80 -7.63
N PRO A 292 5.99 7.29 -7.04
CA PRO A 292 7.31 6.67 -7.18
C PRO A 292 7.46 5.44 -6.25
N ILE A 293 6.58 4.43 -6.42
CA ILE A 293 6.45 3.27 -5.52
C ILE A 293 7.74 2.48 -5.34
N ASP A 294 8.61 2.45 -6.35
CA ASP A 294 9.93 1.82 -6.25
C ASP A 294 10.81 2.51 -5.21
N ALA A 295 10.91 3.82 -5.25
CA ALA A 295 11.69 4.60 -4.28
C ALA A 295 11.05 4.53 -2.90
N MET A 296 9.74 4.70 -2.81
CA MET A 296 8.98 4.62 -1.55
C MET A 296 9.12 3.25 -0.89
N GLY A 297 8.91 2.15 -1.63
CA GLY A 297 9.00 0.79 -1.11
C GLY A 297 10.41 0.42 -0.62
N ARG A 298 11.46 0.78 -1.40
CA ARG A 298 12.86 0.59 -0.97
C ARG A 298 13.19 1.40 0.28
N THR A 299 12.73 2.65 0.36
CA THR A 299 12.96 3.50 1.54
C THR A 299 12.19 2.96 2.74
N ALA A 300 10.96 2.51 2.58
CA ALA A 300 10.21 1.87 3.66
C ALA A 300 10.95 0.66 4.23
N VAL A 301 11.48 -0.23 3.37
CA VAL A 301 12.27 -1.38 3.79
C VAL A 301 13.59 -0.95 4.43
N GLN A 302 14.24 0.09 3.94
CA GLN A 302 15.46 0.63 4.54
C GLN A 302 15.20 1.18 5.95
N LEU A 303 14.16 1.96 6.15
CA LEU A 303 13.76 2.49 7.45
C LEU A 303 13.39 1.36 8.42
N LEU A 304 12.64 0.36 7.95
CA LEU A 304 12.27 -0.80 8.75
C LEU A 304 13.51 -1.59 9.21
N THR A 305 14.42 -1.90 8.28
CA THR A 305 15.62 -2.67 8.61
C THR A 305 16.58 -1.91 9.53
N ALA A 306 16.68 -0.59 9.38
CA ALA A 306 17.47 0.24 10.30
C ALA A 306 16.88 0.19 11.72
N GLN A 307 15.55 0.26 11.90
CA GLN A 307 14.91 0.07 13.20
C GLN A 307 15.19 -1.33 13.78
N MET A 308 15.09 -2.38 12.95
CA MET A 308 15.39 -3.77 13.38
C MET A 308 16.84 -3.95 13.86
N GLU A 309 17.75 -3.14 13.35
CA GLU A 309 19.15 -3.09 13.75
C GLU A 309 19.42 -2.17 14.95
N GLY A 310 18.37 -1.54 15.51
CA GLY A 310 18.48 -0.59 16.63
C GLY A 310 19.12 0.74 16.26
N LYS A 311 19.14 1.09 14.97
CA LYS A 311 19.65 2.39 14.51
C LYS A 311 18.57 3.46 14.66
N GLU A 312 19.02 4.70 14.91
CA GLU A 312 18.13 5.86 14.83
C GLU A 312 17.68 6.06 13.39
N VAL A 313 16.39 6.32 13.21
CA VAL A 313 15.78 6.62 11.92
C VAL A 313 15.03 7.95 11.98
N LEU A 314 14.92 8.62 10.85
CA LEU A 314 14.04 9.78 10.73
C LEU A 314 12.63 9.35 11.03
N ARG A 315 11.97 10.08 11.94
CA ARG A 315 10.58 9.85 12.34
C ARG A 315 9.62 10.80 11.64
N ASP A 316 10.20 11.77 10.92
CA ASP A 316 9.43 12.67 10.06
C ASP A 316 8.92 11.94 8.83
N GLU A 317 7.86 12.43 8.24
CA GLU A 317 7.32 11.93 6.99
C GLU A 317 8.25 12.28 5.82
N VAL A 318 8.73 11.27 5.11
CA VAL A 318 9.53 11.45 3.89
C VAL A 318 8.59 11.56 2.70
N LEU A 319 8.57 12.75 2.08
CA LEU A 319 7.76 13.02 0.91
C LEU A 319 8.53 12.73 -0.38
N PHE A 320 7.86 12.11 -1.34
CA PHE A 320 8.38 11.78 -2.66
C PHE A 320 7.61 12.54 -3.72
N ASP A 321 8.35 13.17 -4.65
CA ASP A 321 7.78 13.91 -5.75
C ASP A 321 7.12 12.94 -6.76
N PRO A 322 5.83 13.15 -7.09
CA PRO A 322 5.15 12.40 -8.12
C PRO A 322 5.45 12.94 -9.52
N GLU A 323 5.04 12.21 -10.56
CA GLU A 323 5.19 12.59 -11.96
C GLU A 323 3.85 12.49 -12.69
N LEU A 324 3.42 13.54 -13.38
CA LEU A 324 2.27 13.47 -14.28
C LEU A 324 2.63 12.74 -15.57
N VAL A 325 1.97 11.63 -15.84
CA VAL A 325 2.10 10.84 -17.06
C VAL A 325 0.93 11.13 -17.98
N VAL A 326 1.17 11.93 -19.01
CA VAL A 326 0.12 12.34 -19.97
C VAL A 326 -0.11 11.21 -20.99
N ARG A 327 -1.39 10.85 -21.17
CA ARG A 327 -1.86 9.87 -22.15
C ARG A 327 -3.09 10.41 -22.89
N SER A 328 -4.06 9.55 -23.21
CA SER A 328 -5.18 9.89 -24.11
C SER A 328 -6.48 10.27 -23.40
N SER A 329 -6.53 10.24 -22.05
CA SER A 329 -7.76 10.59 -21.31
C SER A 329 -7.92 12.08 -21.01
N THR A 330 -7.02 12.91 -21.52
CA THR A 330 -7.10 14.38 -21.40
C THR A 330 -6.92 15.02 -22.77
N GLY A 331 -7.70 16.06 -23.04
CA GLY A 331 -7.70 16.83 -24.28
C GLY A 331 -8.12 18.29 -24.03
N PRO A 332 -8.21 19.12 -25.07
CA PRO A 332 -8.68 20.50 -24.95
C PRO A 332 -10.09 20.54 -24.34
N ALA A 333 -10.35 21.56 -23.52
CA ALA A 333 -11.69 21.77 -22.97
C ALA A 333 -12.74 21.84 -24.08
N PRO A 334 -13.92 21.22 -23.91
CA PRO A 334 -15.00 21.33 -24.89
C PRO A 334 -15.38 22.80 -25.11
N ARG A 335 -15.57 23.19 -26.38
CA ARG A 335 -16.03 24.53 -26.69
C ARG A 335 -17.44 24.74 -26.15
N ALA A 336 -17.70 25.84 -25.48
CA ALA A 336 -19.06 26.16 -25.07
C ALA A 336 -19.98 26.10 -26.31
N ALA A 337 -21.03 25.29 -26.23
CA ALA A 337 -22.01 25.22 -27.30
C ALA A 337 -22.68 26.60 -27.43
N GLY A 338 -22.31 27.36 -28.44
CA GLY A 338 -22.94 28.64 -28.82
C GLY A 338 -22.37 29.86 -28.13
N ALA A 339 -21.25 30.41 -28.67
CA ALA A 339 -21.00 31.85 -28.70
C ALA A 339 -21.29 32.36 -30.14
#